data_2f426fdc1e8ff868e2aa96a156638e7b
#
_entry.id   2f426fdc1e8ff868e2aa96a156638e7b
#
_cell.length_a   1.000
_cell.length_b   1.000
_cell.length_c   1.000
_cell.angle_alpha   90.00
_cell.angle_beta   90.00
_cell.angle_gamma   90.00
#
_symmetry.space_group_name_H-M   'P 1'
#
loop_
_entity.id
_entity.type
_entity.pdbx_description
1 polymer ?
#
loop_
_entity_poly.entity_id
_entity_poly.type
_entity_poly.pdbx_seq_one_letter_code
_entity_poly.pdbx_strand_id
1 'polypeptide(L)'
;MALLDIRNLTIEIKTPQGTLKAVDRFSIMLADGEIRGLVGESGSGKSLVAKAIMGITKDNWRIQADRMRLGDIDLLNLSPQQRRRVMGKEIAMIFQDAAAHL
;
A
#
# COMPACT_ATOMS: atom_id res chain seq x y z
N MET A 1 11.27 -12.58 -6.02
CA MET A 1 11.30 -11.84 -4.75
C MET A 1 10.73 -10.44 -4.97
N ALA A 2 9.68 -10.10 -4.24
CA ALA A 2 9.04 -8.79 -4.39
C ALA A 2 9.73 -7.75 -3.51
N LEU A 3 9.86 -6.54 -4.03
CA LEU A 3 10.36 -5.39 -3.30
C LEU A 3 9.37 -4.26 -3.45
N LEU A 4 8.88 -3.76 -2.34
CA LEU A 4 7.99 -2.61 -2.33
C LEU A 4 8.81 -1.34 -2.18
N ASP A 5 8.67 -0.44 -3.16
CA ASP A 5 9.40 0.83 -3.19
C ASP A 5 8.39 1.97 -3.29
N ILE A 6 8.29 2.73 -2.21
CA ILE A 6 7.38 3.88 -2.13
C ILE A 6 8.19 5.12 -1.86
N ARG A 7 7.96 6.17 -2.65
CA ARG A 7 8.62 7.46 -2.46
C ARG A 7 7.61 8.60 -2.42
N ASN A 8 7.68 9.38 -1.37
CA ASN A 8 6.89 10.59 -1.16
C ASN A 8 5.39 10.36 -1.33
N LEU A 9 4.90 9.32 -0.66
CA LEU A 9 3.48 9.00 -0.67
C LEU A 9 2.72 9.98 0.22
N THR A 10 1.71 10.62 -0.35
CA THR A 10 0.82 11.52 0.38
C THR A 10 -0.61 11.03 0.21
N ILE A 11 -1.31 10.90 1.33
CA ILE A 11 -2.72 10.52 1.33
C ILE A 11 -3.51 11.64 1.98
N GLU A 12 -4.42 12.24 1.21
CA GLU A 12 -5.32 13.28 1.70
C GLU A 12 -6.74 12.74 1.74
N ILE A 13 -7.46 13.05 2.80
CA ILE A 13 -8.83 12.61 2.99
C ILE A 13 -9.72 13.85 3.08
N LYS A 14 -10.70 13.94 2.19
CA LYS A 14 -11.67 15.03 2.22
C LYS A 14 -12.72 14.74 3.28
N THR A 15 -12.93 15.70 4.16
CA THR A 15 -13.95 15.62 5.22
C THR A 15 -14.84 16.85 5.14
N PRO A 16 -16.02 16.83 5.79
CA PRO A 16 -16.88 18.03 5.85
C PRO A 16 -16.19 19.24 6.47
N GLN A 17 -15.18 19.05 7.30
CA GLN A 17 -14.42 20.11 7.96
C GLN A 17 -13.22 20.56 7.14
N GLY A 18 -12.93 19.92 6.01
CA GLY A 18 -11.81 20.26 5.15
C GLY A 18 -10.98 19.04 4.79
N THR A 19 -9.81 19.26 4.20
CA THR A 19 -8.92 18.18 3.78
C THR A 19 -7.93 17.85 4.89
N LEU A 20 -7.88 16.57 5.25
CA LEU A 20 -6.94 16.05 6.25
C LEU A 20 -5.80 15.33 5.52
N LYS A 21 -4.57 15.72 5.79
CA LYS A 21 -3.39 15.03 5.26
C LYS A 21 -3.02 13.90 6.23
N ALA A 22 -3.51 12.71 5.93
CA ALA A 22 -3.36 11.55 6.81
C ALA A 22 -1.95 10.94 6.71
N VAL A 23 -1.34 11.00 5.52
CA VAL A 23 0.05 10.57 5.29
C VAL A 23 0.72 11.67 4.49
N ASP A 24 1.92 12.11 4.92
CA ASP A 24 2.63 13.22 4.30
C ASP A 24 4.03 12.80 3.89
N ARG A 25 4.23 12.64 2.59
CA ARG A 25 5.53 12.35 1.95
C ARG A 25 6.26 11.18 2.61
N PHE A 26 5.55 10.09 2.75
CA PHE A 26 6.08 8.86 3.35
C PHE A 26 6.87 8.07 2.32
N SER A 27 8.08 7.64 2.69
CA SER A 27 8.94 6.82 1.83
C SER A 27 9.41 5.59 2.57
N ILE A 28 9.38 4.43 1.89
CA ILE A 28 9.80 3.19 2.49
C ILE A 28 10.17 2.18 1.39
N MET A 29 11.13 1.31 1.69
CA MET A 29 11.47 0.16 0.85
C MET A 29 11.38 -1.09 1.71
N LEU A 30 10.62 -2.08 1.27
CA LEU A 30 10.35 -3.28 2.04
C LEU A 30 10.53 -4.54 1.19
N ALA A 31 11.17 -5.56 1.77
CA ALA A 31 11.21 -6.89 1.19
C ALA A 31 9.97 -7.70 1.61
N ASP A 32 9.84 -8.93 1.09
CA ASP A 32 8.63 -9.75 1.28
C ASP A 32 8.21 -9.89 2.75
N GLY A 33 9.13 -10.23 3.63
CA GLY A 33 8.81 -10.42 5.05
C GLY A 33 8.35 -9.14 5.72
N GLU A 34 8.95 -8.02 5.32
CA GLU A 34 8.60 -6.70 5.84
C GLU A 34 7.27 -6.21 5.29
N ILE A 35 6.95 -6.55 4.03
CA ILE A 35 5.65 -6.23 3.44
C ILE A 35 4.55 -6.93 4.22
N ARG A 36 4.75 -8.19 4.59
CA ARG A 36 3.80 -8.94 5.41
C ARG A 36 3.54 -8.25 6.74
N GLY A 37 4.60 -7.75 7.38
CA GLY A 37 4.47 -6.99 8.62
C GLY A 37 3.65 -5.73 8.44
N LEU A 38 3.87 -5.00 7.34
CA LEU A 38 3.12 -3.78 7.05
C LEU A 38 1.63 -4.07 6.86
N VAL A 39 1.31 -5.09 6.09
CA VAL A 39 -0.09 -5.42 5.78
C VAL A 39 -0.80 -6.03 6.97
N GLY A 40 -0.08 -6.82 7.78
CA GLY A 40 -0.67 -7.51 8.93
C GLY A 40 -0.80 -6.66 10.18
N GLU A 41 -0.10 -5.53 10.25
CA GLU A 41 -0.15 -4.65 11.40
C GLU A 41 -1.41 -3.78 11.37
N SER A 42 -2.07 -3.67 12.51
CA SER A 42 -3.21 -2.78 12.66
C SER A 42 -2.82 -1.57 13.49
N GLY A 43 -3.46 -0.43 13.22
CA GLY A 43 -3.26 0.81 13.96
C GLY A 43 -2.23 1.73 13.32
N SER A 44 -2.27 3.00 13.72
CA SER A 44 -1.40 4.11 13.29
C SER A 44 -1.38 4.32 11.75
N GLY A 45 -0.52 5.19 11.26
CA GLY A 45 -0.46 5.55 9.84
C GLY A 45 -0.12 4.41 8.89
N LYS A 46 0.47 3.34 9.39
CA LYS A 46 0.85 2.20 8.55
C LYS A 46 -0.34 1.50 7.91
N SER A 47 -1.48 1.47 8.59
CA SER A 47 -2.66 0.81 8.04
C SER A 47 -3.22 1.57 6.84
N LEU A 48 -3.11 2.90 6.81
CA LEU A 48 -3.53 3.70 5.67
C LEU A 48 -2.62 3.46 4.47
N VAL A 49 -1.31 3.36 4.70
CA VAL A 49 -0.35 3.06 3.65
C VAL A 49 -0.64 1.68 3.06
N ALA A 50 -0.89 0.69 3.89
CA ALA A 50 -1.23 -0.65 3.44
C ALA A 50 -2.50 -0.66 2.59
N LYS A 51 -3.53 0.06 3.02
CA LYS A 51 -4.77 0.17 2.27
C LYS A 51 -4.57 0.83 0.92
N ALA A 52 -3.76 1.89 0.87
CA ALA A 52 -3.45 2.59 -0.38
C ALA A 52 -2.76 1.66 -1.37
N ILE A 53 -1.79 0.88 -0.90
CA ILE A 53 -1.05 -0.07 -1.73
C ILE A 53 -1.99 -1.13 -2.28
N MET A 54 -2.87 -1.64 -1.45
CA MET A 54 -3.78 -2.72 -1.83
C MET A 54 -4.99 -2.27 -2.64
N GLY A 55 -5.15 -0.96 -2.84
CA GLY A 55 -6.30 -0.44 -3.57
C GLY A 55 -7.58 -0.41 -2.77
N ILE A 56 -7.50 -0.52 -1.46
CA ILE A 56 -8.66 -0.42 -0.57
C ILE A 56 -8.79 1.05 -0.17
N THR A 57 -9.37 1.84 -1.06
CA THR A 57 -9.49 3.29 -0.87
C THR A 57 -10.94 3.72 -1.01
N LYS A 58 -11.22 4.92 -0.51
CA LYS A 58 -12.55 5.53 -0.61
C LYS A 58 -12.52 6.69 -1.60
N ASP A 59 -13.68 7.08 -2.09
CA ASP A 59 -13.78 8.14 -3.10
C ASP A 59 -13.25 9.49 -2.59
N ASN A 60 -13.28 9.70 -1.27
CA ASN A 60 -12.80 10.95 -0.68
C ASN A 60 -11.29 10.95 -0.39
N TRP A 61 -10.58 9.91 -0.80
CA TRP A 61 -9.13 9.82 -0.65
C TRP A 61 -8.42 10.29 -1.91
N ARG A 62 -7.40 11.11 -1.74
CA ARG A 62 -6.50 11.50 -2.82
C ARG A 62 -5.12 10.96 -2.51
N ILE A 63 -4.60 10.11 -3.40
CA ILE A 63 -3.32 9.45 -3.21
C ILE A 63 -2.36 9.96 -4.27
N GLN A 64 -1.20 10.44 -3.83
CA GLN A 64 -0.13 10.92 -4.70
C GLN A 64 1.19 10.35 -4.20
N ALA A 65 2.07 10.02 -5.14
CA ALA A 65 3.42 9.55 -4.82
C ALA A 65 4.34 9.79 -6.00
N ASP A 66 5.63 9.96 -5.72
CA ASP A 66 6.63 10.00 -6.78
C ASP A 66 6.89 8.61 -7.32
N ARG A 67 6.75 7.60 -6.46
CA ARG A 67 6.93 6.21 -6.85
C ARG A 67 6.11 5.32 -5.92
N MET A 68 5.48 4.30 -6.50
CA MET A 68 4.83 3.25 -5.74
C MET A 68 4.88 1.98 -6.59
N ARG A 69 5.89 1.13 -6.34
CA ARG A 69 6.16 -0.05 -7.16
C ARG A 69 6.30 -1.28 -6.30
N LEU A 70 5.82 -2.40 -6.84
CA LEU A 70 6.06 -3.72 -6.27
C LEU A 70 6.82 -4.54 -7.31
N GLY A 71 8.14 -4.73 -7.08
CA GLY A 71 8.99 -5.33 -8.09
C GLY A 71 8.97 -4.51 -9.36
N ASP A 72 8.55 -5.13 -10.46
CA ASP A 72 8.44 -4.46 -11.76
C ASP A 72 7.09 -3.81 -12.00
N ILE A 73 6.16 -3.94 -11.07
CA ILE A 73 4.80 -3.45 -11.23
C ILE A 73 4.69 -2.03 -10.69
N ASP A 74 4.28 -1.10 -11.55
CA ASP A 74 4.03 0.29 -11.16
C ASP A 74 2.58 0.42 -10.71
N LEU A 75 2.39 0.48 -9.39
CA LEU A 75 1.06 0.51 -8.80
C LEU A 75 0.32 1.82 -9.07
N LEU A 76 1.05 2.90 -9.36
CA LEU A 76 0.43 4.19 -9.67
C LEU A 76 -0.32 4.18 -11.01
N ASN A 77 0.09 3.32 -11.93
CA ASN A 77 -0.56 3.21 -13.24
C ASN A 77 -1.77 2.29 -13.23
N LEU A 78 -2.08 1.69 -12.09
CA LEU A 78 -3.21 0.80 -11.95
C LEU A 78 -4.39 1.52 -11.31
N SER A 79 -5.61 1.21 -11.76
CA SER A 79 -6.82 1.65 -11.06
C SER A 79 -6.89 0.96 -9.69
N PRO A 80 -7.70 1.47 -8.75
CA PRO A 80 -7.87 0.79 -7.47
C PRO A 80 -8.30 -0.66 -7.61
N GLN A 81 -9.17 -0.97 -8.59
CA GLN A 81 -9.60 -2.34 -8.86
C GLN A 81 -8.45 -3.22 -9.33
N GLN A 82 -7.65 -2.72 -10.27
CA GLN A 82 -6.50 -3.44 -10.78
C GLN A 82 -5.44 -3.65 -9.70
N ARG A 83 -5.21 -2.62 -8.90
CA ARG A 83 -4.26 -2.68 -7.79
C ARG A 83 -4.68 -3.72 -6.77
N ARG A 84 -5.96 -3.75 -6.43
CA ARG A 84 -6.52 -4.73 -5.50
C ARG A 84 -6.32 -6.15 -6.00
N ARG A 85 -6.53 -6.37 -7.29
CA ARG A 85 -6.37 -7.68 -7.91
C ARG A 85 -4.91 -8.13 -7.89
N VAL A 86 -3.99 -7.24 -8.29
CA VAL A 86 -2.57 -7.54 -8.34
C VAL A 86 -2.02 -7.77 -6.93
N MET A 87 -2.31 -6.86 -6.01
CA MET A 87 -1.80 -6.95 -4.65
C MET A 87 -2.41 -8.11 -3.89
N GLY A 88 -3.66 -8.42 -4.12
CA GLY A 88 -4.29 -9.58 -3.50
C GLY A 88 -3.56 -10.87 -3.85
N LYS A 89 -3.16 -10.99 -5.11
CA LYS A 89 -2.42 -12.16 -5.59
C LYS A 89 -1.01 -12.22 -4.97
N GLU A 90 -0.31 -11.09 -4.97
CA GLU A 90 1.05 -11.02 -4.43
C GLU A 90 1.08 -11.26 -2.93
N ILE A 91 0.15 -10.64 -2.20
CA ILE A 91 0.06 -10.81 -0.76
C ILE A 91 -0.30 -12.26 -0.40
N ALA A 92 -1.20 -12.87 -1.15
CA ALA A 92 -1.55 -14.28 -0.93
C ALA A 92 -0.33 -15.19 -1.08
N MET A 93 0.51 -14.92 -2.07
CA MET A 93 1.76 -15.68 -2.25
C MET A 93 2.71 -15.49 -1.08
N ILE A 94 2.86 -14.25 -0.60
CA ILE A 94 3.73 -13.95 0.54
C ILE A 94 3.26 -14.68 1.80
N PHE A 95 1.95 -14.68 2.05
CA PHE A 95 1.39 -15.34 3.23
C PHE A 95 1.42 -16.87 3.09
N GLN A 96 1.28 -17.38 1.87
CA GLN A 96 1.40 -18.83 1.63
C GLN A 96 2.80 -19.33 1.97
N ASP A 97 3.83 -18.58 1.56
CA ASP A 97 5.21 -18.92 1.90
C ASP A 97 5.39 -18.99 3.41
N ALA A 98 4.83 -18.04 4.14
CA ALA A 98 4.90 -18.04 5.59
C ALA A 98 4.20 -19.26 6.18
N ALA A 99 3.04 -19.63 5.63
CA ALA A 99 2.28 -20.80 6.09
C ALA A 99 3.02 -22.09 5.79
N ALA A 100 3.75 -22.15 4.68
CA ALA A 100 4.49 -23.35 4.30
C ALA A 100 5.64 -23.66 5.25
N HIS A 101 6.09 -22.67 6.03
CA HIS A 101 7.17 -22.84 7.00
C HIS A 101 6.67 -23.14 8.41
N LEU A 102 5.39 -23.19 8.58
CA LEU A 102 4.79 -23.56 9.85
C LEU A 102 4.61 -25.08 9.90
#